data_73e19b35c655866e12558d9d34dd7f6f
#
_entry.id   73e19b35c655866e12558d9d34dd7f6f
#
_cell.length_a   1.000
_cell.length_b   1.000
_cell.length_c   1.000
_cell.angle_alpha   90.00
_cell.angle_beta   90.00
_cell.angle_gamma   90.00
#
_symmetry.space_group_name_H-M   'P 1'
#
loop_
_entity.id
_entity.type
_entity.pdbx_description
1 polymer ?
#
loop_
_entity_poly.entity_id
_entity_poly.type
_entity_poly.pdbx_seq_one_letter_code
_entity_poly.pdbx_strand_id
1 'polypeptide(L)'
;LHDLFRSCAVGLRGYLAYRILVQNGFKNVRNLSGGYKTWSVATAPVKEVAPCNPGSSEGANCECSAIPTLKVDACGLMCPGPVMQLKKNYETLKTGEQLQITATDQAFGKDVASWCKVTGAELVALENKNGVVAATIRKQEKTAPHASVQNNADNKTLIVFSDDLDKALASFVIANGAASTGKKVTMFFTFWGLNVIKKQQKPAVSKDIFGKMFGWMLPAHSGKLKLSKMNMGGAGSWMMRLIMKQKRIDSLESLIQQAVDNGVEMIACTMSMDVMGVQKEELMDNVTLGGVAS
;
A
#
# COMPACT_ATOMS: atom_id res chain seq x y z
N LEU A 1 -23.65 19.12 -27.73
CA LEU A 1 -23.68 18.21 -26.58
C LEU A 1 -22.32 18.30 -25.92
N HIS A 2 -22.20 19.08 -24.84
CA HIS A 2 -20.94 19.25 -24.12
C HIS A 2 -20.73 18.05 -23.18
N ASP A 3 -19.54 17.44 -23.27
CA ASP A 3 -19.11 16.40 -22.32
C ASP A 3 -18.89 17.04 -20.95
N LEU A 4 -19.52 16.52 -19.93
CA LEU A 4 -19.40 17.02 -18.55
C LEU A 4 -18.28 16.27 -17.84
N PHE A 5 -17.16 16.95 -17.61
CA PHE A 5 -16.04 16.40 -16.85
C PHE A 5 -16.14 16.82 -15.39
N ARG A 6 -16.06 15.85 -14.49
CA ARG A 6 -15.99 16.09 -13.04
C ARG A 6 -14.75 15.43 -12.45
N SER A 7 -14.03 16.16 -11.64
CA SER A 7 -12.90 15.63 -10.88
C SER A 7 -12.93 16.15 -9.44
N CYS A 8 -12.37 15.38 -8.53
CA CYS A 8 -12.06 15.81 -7.17
C CYS A 8 -10.64 15.39 -6.81
N ALA A 9 -10.13 15.84 -5.66
CA ALA A 9 -8.75 15.57 -5.27
C ALA A 9 -8.39 14.07 -5.26
N VAL A 10 -9.30 13.19 -4.80
CA VAL A 10 -9.04 11.76 -4.57
C VAL A 10 -10.01 10.83 -5.31
N GLY A 11 -10.97 11.34 -6.07
CA GLY A 11 -11.88 10.55 -6.91
C GLY A 11 -13.23 10.19 -6.30
N LEU A 12 -13.38 10.00 -5.00
CA LEU A 12 -14.64 9.55 -4.39
C LEU A 12 -15.80 10.53 -4.59
N ARG A 13 -15.58 11.81 -4.32
CA ARG A 13 -16.62 12.84 -4.55
C ARG A 13 -16.99 12.97 -6.03
N GLY A 14 -16.01 12.81 -6.93
CA GLY A 14 -16.24 12.77 -8.37
C GLY A 14 -17.11 11.58 -8.77
N TYR A 15 -16.85 10.41 -8.20
CA TYR A 15 -17.65 9.21 -8.44
C TYR A 15 -19.10 9.35 -7.94
N LEU A 16 -19.31 9.90 -6.75
CA LEU A 16 -20.65 10.15 -6.22
C LEU A 16 -21.43 11.14 -7.09
N ALA A 17 -20.78 12.24 -7.50
CA ALA A 17 -21.37 13.21 -8.42
C ALA A 17 -21.69 12.59 -9.79
N TYR A 18 -20.82 11.75 -10.32
CA TYR A 18 -21.06 10.97 -11.54
C TYR A 18 -22.32 10.12 -11.41
N ARG A 19 -22.46 9.34 -10.32
CA ARG A 19 -23.63 8.49 -10.06
C ARG A 19 -24.92 9.30 -10.02
N ILE A 20 -24.91 10.44 -9.31
CA ILE A 20 -26.08 11.33 -9.21
C ILE A 20 -26.47 11.87 -10.59
N LEU A 21 -25.49 12.34 -11.37
CA LEU A 21 -25.76 12.89 -12.71
C LEU A 21 -26.33 11.83 -13.66
N VAL A 22 -25.74 10.63 -13.68
CA VAL A 22 -26.24 9.52 -14.51
C VAL A 22 -27.67 9.12 -14.11
N GLN A 23 -27.97 9.06 -12.81
CA GLN A 23 -29.32 8.76 -12.31
C GLN A 23 -30.35 9.85 -12.68
N ASN A 24 -29.90 11.10 -12.86
CA ASN A 24 -30.75 12.21 -13.33
C ASN A 24 -30.78 12.35 -14.87
N GLY A 25 -30.35 11.33 -15.61
CA GLY A 25 -30.52 11.24 -17.06
C GLY A 25 -29.43 11.90 -17.91
N PHE A 26 -28.33 12.37 -17.32
CA PHE A 26 -27.20 12.90 -18.08
C PHE A 26 -26.43 11.75 -18.73
N LYS A 27 -26.35 11.71 -20.07
CA LYS A 27 -25.76 10.58 -20.82
C LYS A 27 -24.24 10.67 -21.02
N ASN A 28 -23.68 11.89 -21.10
CA ASN A 28 -22.26 12.11 -21.41
C ASN A 28 -21.51 12.62 -20.18
N VAL A 29 -21.52 11.84 -19.09
CA VAL A 29 -20.80 12.17 -17.87
C VAL A 29 -19.55 11.32 -17.78
N ARG A 30 -18.40 11.94 -17.53
CA ARG A 30 -17.13 11.23 -17.32
C ARG A 30 -16.56 11.62 -15.96
N ASN A 31 -16.01 10.65 -15.24
CA ASN A 31 -15.32 10.84 -13.97
C ASN A 31 -13.83 10.50 -14.15
N LEU A 32 -12.97 11.38 -13.65
CA LEU A 32 -11.54 11.13 -13.62
C LEU A 32 -11.22 10.12 -12.50
N SER A 33 -10.92 8.89 -12.89
CA SER A 33 -10.56 7.83 -11.94
C SER A 33 -9.29 8.20 -11.17
N GLY A 34 -9.32 8.04 -9.85
CA GLY A 34 -8.22 8.44 -8.97
C GLY A 34 -8.17 9.94 -8.64
N GLY A 35 -9.01 10.78 -9.31
CA GLY A 35 -9.10 12.22 -9.07
C GLY A 35 -7.91 13.05 -9.58
N TYR A 36 -7.94 14.35 -9.25
CA TYR A 36 -6.95 15.30 -9.74
C TYR A 36 -5.52 15.00 -9.27
N LYS A 37 -5.35 14.51 -8.05
CA LYS A 37 -4.00 14.16 -7.53
C LYS A 37 -3.33 13.09 -8.37
N THR A 38 -4.05 12.03 -8.71
CA THR A 38 -3.52 10.95 -9.57
C THR A 38 -3.25 11.44 -10.98
N TRP A 39 -4.15 12.25 -11.53
CA TRP A 39 -3.98 12.83 -12.86
C TRP A 39 -2.77 13.79 -12.93
N SER A 40 -2.61 14.68 -11.93
CA SER A 40 -1.50 15.63 -11.90
C SER A 40 -0.14 14.93 -11.80
N VAL A 41 -0.04 13.83 -11.05
CA VAL A 41 1.18 13.02 -10.97
C VAL A 41 1.46 12.33 -12.30
N ALA A 42 0.44 11.75 -12.95
CA ALA A 42 0.59 11.07 -14.23
C ALA A 42 0.94 12.02 -15.39
N THR A 43 0.54 13.30 -15.31
CA THR A 43 0.75 14.30 -16.37
C THR A 43 1.82 15.33 -16.03
N ALA A 44 2.40 15.29 -14.80
CA ALA A 44 3.48 16.20 -14.44
C ALA A 44 4.65 16.09 -15.46
N PRO A 45 5.17 17.23 -15.94
CA PRO A 45 6.35 17.20 -16.79
C PRO A 45 7.53 16.62 -16.01
N VAL A 46 8.30 15.78 -16.65
CA VAL A 46 9.58 15.30 -16.09
C VAL A 46 10.47 16.53 -15.92
N LYS A 47 10.82 16.88 -14.69
CA LYS A 47 11.88 17.86 -14.45
C LYS A 47 13.19 17.19 -14.84
N GLU A 48 13.63 17.43 -16.08
CA GLU A 48 14.99 17.13 -16.48
C GLU A 48 15.92 17.97 -15.63
N VAL A 49 16.66 17.34 -14.72
CA VAL A 49 17.81 17.97 -14.10
C VAL A 49 18.86 18.10 -15.20
N ALA A 50 19.24 19.31 -15.56
CA ALA A 50 20.24 19.58 -16.56
C ALA A 50 21.46 18.71 -16.36
N PRO A 51 22.08 18.19 -17.45
CA PRO A 51 23.28 17.39 -17.34
C PRO A 51 24.36 18.21 -16.65
N CYS A 52 24.97 17.64 -15.58
CA CYS A 52 26.10 18.26 -14.91
C CYS A 52 27.20 18.48 -15.95
N ASN A 53 27.51 19.76 -16.24
CA ASN A 53 28.67 20.13 -17.03
C ASN A 53 29.92 19.67 -16.31
N PRO A 54 30.80 18.86 -16.91
CA PRO A 54 32.09 18.53 -16.32
C PRO A 54 33.05 19.70 -16.57
N GLY A 55 33.10 20.59 -15.62
CA GLY A 55 34.00 21.78 -15.70
C GLY A 55 34.24 22.38 -14.34
N SER A 56 35.10 21.80 -13.57
CA SER A 56 36.19 22.39 -12.79
C SER A 56 36.59 21.58 -11.56
N SER A 57 37.88 21.29 -11.54
CA SER A 57 38.79 20.89 -10.46
C SER A 57 39.11 19.40 -10.27
N GLU A 58 40.24 19.04 -10.86
CA GLU A 58 41.39 18.28 -10.43
C GLU A 58 41.23 17.12 -9.43
N GLY A 59 41.61 15.93 -9.91
CA GLY A 59 42.29 14.92 -9.10
C GLY A 59 41.48 13.74 -8.64
N ALA A 60 41.26 12.78 -9.52
CA ALA A 60 41.42 11.35 -9.29
C ALA A 60 40.93 10.54 -10.49
N ASN A 61 41.87 9.82 -11.11
CA ASN A 61 41.59 8.83 -12.14
C ASN A 61 40.60 7.78 -11.64
N CYS A 62 39.40 7.78 -12.19
CA CYS A 62 38.52 6.64 -12.26
C CYS A 62 37.85 6.68 -13.64
N GLU A 63 38.32 5.85 -14.55
CA GLU A 63 37.62 5.52 -15.79
C GLU A 63 36.34 4.75 -15.42
N CYS A 64 35.31 5.49 -15.00
CA CYS A 64 33.94 4.99 -14.99
C CYS A 64 33.27 5.51 -16.26
N SER A 65 33.04 4.62 -17.21
CA SER A 65 32.06 4.87 -18.28
C SER A 65 30.73 5.21 -17.61
N ALA A 66 30.42 6.51 -17.53
CA ALA A 66 29.23 7.01 -16.83
C ALA A 66 27.99 6.53 -17.59
N ILE A 67 27.33 5.49 -17.07
CA ILE A 67 26.03 5.05 -17.55
C ILE A 67 25.05 6.22 -17.36
N PRO A 68 24.36 6.69 -18.40
CA PRO A 68 23.41 7.78 -18.27
C PRO A 68 22.32 7.41 -17.25
N THR A 69 22.26 8.20 -16.18
CA THR A 69 21.34 7.97 -15.07
C THR A 69 20.31 9.09 -15.01
N LEU A 70 19.05 8.77 -15.29
CA LEU A 70 17.92 9.68 -15.13
C LEU A 70 17.57 9.79 -13.63
N LYS A 71 17.55 11.00 -13.08
CA LYS A 71 17.17 11.23 -11.68
C LYS A 71 15.74 11.77 -11.62
N VAL A 72 14.90 11.13 -10.78
CA VAL A 72 13.50 11.48 -10.56
C VAL A 72 13.25 11.68 -9.08
N ASP A 73 12.63 12.79 -8.73
CA ASP A 73 12.20 13.07 -7.36
C ASP A 73 10.69 12.82 -7.22
N ALA A 74 10.34 11.84 -6.40
CA ALA A 74 8.99 11.48 -6.03
C ALA A 74 8.72 11.71 -4.53
N CYS A 75 9.57 12.51 -3.86
CA CYS A 75 9.37 12.86 -2.47
C CYS A 75 8.05 13.62 -2.27
N GLY A 76 7.37 13.33 -1.16
CA GLY A 76 6.05 13.91 -0.86
C GLY A 76 4.88 13.26 -1.60
N LEU A 77 5.14 12.35 -2.54
CA LEU A 77 4.08 11.53 -3.13
C LEU A 77 3.81 10.31 -2.24
N MET A 78 2.53 9.97 -2.14
CA MET A 78 2.08 8.76 -1.45
C MET A 78 1.69 7.69 -2.46
N CYS A 79 1.73 6.41 -2.04
CA CYS A 79 1.27 5.29 -2.85
C CYS A 79 -0.12 5.58 -3.47
N PRO A 80 -0.32 5.35 -4.80
CA PRO A 80 0.60 4.71 -5.75
C PRO A 80 1.54 5.69 -6.52
N GLY A 81 1.62 6.96 -6.10
CA GLY A 81 2.32 8.02 -6.82
C GLY A 81 3.76 7.70 -7.21
N PRO A 82 4.65 7.29 -6.27
CA PRO A 82 6.03 6.96 -6.57
C PRO A 82 6.18 5.82 -7.59
N VAL A 83 5.35 4.76 -7.47
CA VAL A 83 5.37 3.62 -8.40
C VAL A 83 4.89 4.03 -9.81
N MET A 84 3.92 4.93 -9.90
CA MET A 84 3.46 5.46 -11.19
C MET A 84 4.54 6.31 -11.87
N GLN A 85 5.26 7.15 -11.11
CA GLN A 85 6.40 7.91 -11.62
C GLN A 85 7.54 6.99 -12.04
N LEU A 86 7.83 5.95 -11.26
CA LEU A 86 8.79 4.93 -11.62
C LEU A 86 8.45 4.31 -12.98
N LYS A 87 7.23 3.81 -13.16
CA LYS A 87 6.77 3.20 -14.39
C LYS A 87 6.91 4.14 -15.57
N LYS A 88 6.38 5.37 -15.46
CA LYS A 88 6.40 6.38 -16.52
C LYS A 88 7.83 6.67 -17.00
N ASN A 89 8.76 6.89 -16.07
CA ASN A 89 10.13 7.23 -16.40
C ASN A 89 10.92 6.01 -16.89
N TYR A 90 10.64 4.81 -16.37
CA TYR A 90 11.26 3.58 -16.86
C TYR A 90 10.89 3.26 -18.32
N GLU A 91 9.66 3.58 -18.74
CA GLU A 91 9.21 3.38 -20.12
C GLU A 91 10.00 4.25 -21.11
N THR A 92 10.45 5.45 -20.69
CA THR A 92 11.23 6.37 -21.55
C THR A 92 12.72 6.01 -21.66
N LEU A 93 13.26 5.18 -20.74
CA LEU A 93 14.65 4.76 -20.79
C LEU A 93 14.95 3.88 -21.99
N LYS A 94 16.19 3.97 -22.47
CA LYS A 94 16.77 2.99 -23.42
C LYS A 94 17.37 1.81 -22.64
N THR A 95 17.53 0.70 -23.31
CA THR A 95 18.20 -0.49 -22.76
C THR A 95 19.60 -0.15 -22.27
N GLY A 96 19.94 -0.55 -21.04
CA GLY A 96 21.21 -0.25 -20.39
C GLY A 96 21.26 1.04 -19.58
N GLU A 97 20.33 1.98 -19.81
CA GLU A 97 20.25 3.22 -19.01
C GLU A 97 19.70 2.94 -17.59
N GLN A 98 20.05 3.84 -16.68
CA GLN A 98 19.65 3.77 -15.28
C GLN A 98 18.65 4.85 -14.91
N LEU A 99 17.77 4.53 -13.99
CA LEU A 99 16.83 5.45 -13.34
C LEU A 99 17.11 5.44 -11.83
N GLN A 100 17.41 6.60 -11.27
CA GLN A 100 17.43 6.80 -9.83
C GLN A 100 16.18 7.56 -9.41
N ILE A 101 15.37 6.97 -8.53
CA ILE A 101 14.16 7.59 -8.02
C ILE A 101 14.19 7.67 -6.50
N THR A 102 13.81 8.83 -5.96
CA THR A 102 13.74 9.09 -4.51
C THR A 102 12.28 9.25 -4.09
N ALA A 103 11.90 8.69 -2.95
CA ALA A 103 10.57 8.84 -2.37
C ALA A 103 10.63 8.82 -0.84
N THR A 104 9.70 9.52 -0.20
CA THR A 104 9.55 9.56 1.26
C THR A 104 8.56 8.52 1.78
N ASP A 105 7.88 7.80 0.89
CA ASP A 105 6.98 6.69 1.26
C ASP A 105 7.80 5.50 1.77
N GLN A 106 7.53 5.07 3.00
CA GLN A 106 8.26 3.96 3.66
C GLN A 106 8.04 2.60 2.96
N ALA A 107 6.90 2.41 2.27
CA ALA A 107 6.62 1.19 1.52
C ALA A 107 7.36 1.15 0.17
N PHE A 108 7.79 2.31 -0.35
CA PHE A 108 8.34 2.42 -1.70
C PHE A 108 9.50 1.46 -1.98
N GLY A 109 10.36 1.19 -0.97
CA GLY A 109 11.46 0.24 -1.14
C GLY A 109 11.00 -1.19 -1.47
N LYS A 110 9.92 -1.65 -0.82
CA LYS A 110 9.33 -2.97 -1.11
C LYS A 110 8.59 -2.97 -2.44
N ASP A 111 7.83 -1.91 -2.71
CA ASP A 111 7.08 -1.76 -3.94
C ASP A 111 8.00 -1.76 -5.16
N VAL A 112 9.14 -1.06 -5.11
CA VAL A 112 10.17 -1.07 -6.15
C VAL A 112 10.74 -2.47 -6.36
N ALA A 113 11.10 -3.16 -5.27
CA ALA A 113 11.65 -4.51 -5.37
C ALA A 113 10.66 -5.49 -6.00
N SER A 114 9.38 -5.41 -5.60
CA SER A 114 8.30 -6.22 -6.17
C SER A 114 8.05 -5.86 -7.65
N TRP A 115 8.04 -4.56 -7.96
CA TRP A 115 7.86 -4.07 -9.32
C TRP A 115 8.99 -4.54 -10.26
N CYS A 116 10.25 -4.48 -9.81
CA CYS A 116 11.41 -4.97 -10.57
C CYS A 116 11.28 -6.47 -10.88
N LYS A 117 10.86 -7.28 -9.90
CA LYS A 117 10.61 -8.73 -10.09
C LYS A 117 9.56 -9.02 -11.16
N VAL A 118 8.47 -8.24 -11.18
CA VAL A 118 7.37 -8.43 -12.14
C VAL A 118 7.75 -7.93 -13.54
N THR A 119 8.48 -6.82 -13.63
CA THR A 119 8.81 -6.19 -14.93
C THR A 119 10.09 -6.71 -15.55
N GLY A 120 10.89 -7.48 -14.82
CA GLY A 120 12.22 -7.93 -15.26
C GLY A 120 13.28 -6.82 -15.23
N ALA A 121 13.01 -5.71 -14.56
CA ALA A 121 13.98 -4.64 -14.35
C ALA A 121 15.04 -5.04 -13.32
N GLU A 122 16.29 -4.60 -13.51
CA GLU A 122 17.36 -4.85 -12.55
C GLU A 122 17.36 -3.77 -11.47
N LEU A 123 17.18 -4.17 -10.20
CA LEU A 123 17.37 -3.29 -9.06
C LEU A 123 18.87 -3.24 -8.72
N VAL A 124 19.54 -2.15 -9.08
CA VAL A 124 21.00 -1.98 -8.88
C VAL A 124 21.34 -1.59 -7.45
N ALA A 125 20.59 -0.66 -6.88
CA ALA A 125 20.79 -0.19 -5.50
C ALA A 125 19.48 0.24 -4.86
N LEU A 126 19.38 0.02 -3.55
CA LEU A 126 18.27 0.50 -2.72
C LEU A 126 18.86 1.04 -1.41
N GLU A 127 18.72 2.32 -1.19
CA GLU A 127 19.20 3.00 0.01
C GLU A 127 18.04 3.66 0.75
N ASN A 128 18.10 3.62 2.08
CA ASN A 128 17.16 4.36 2.93
C ASN A 128 17.98 5.25 3.86
N LYS A 129 17.93 6.56 3.64
CA LYS A 129 18.66 7.55 4.45
C LYS A 129 17.68 8.63 4.91
N ASN A 130 17.60 8.86 6.20
CA ASN A 130 16.79 9.92 6.81
C ASN A 130 15.31 9.90 6.39
N GLY A 131 14.71 8.70 6.22
CA GLY A 131 13.32 8.56 5.80
C GLY A 131 13.08 8.76 4.30
N VAL A 132 14.14 8.94 3.50
CA VAL A 132 14.07 8.97 2.04
C VAL A 132 14.61 7.67 1.48
N VAL A 133 13.81 6.99 0.70
CA VAL A 133 14.19 5.79 -0.04
C VAL A 133 14.68 6.19 -1.42
N ALA A 134 15.92 5.85 -1.75
CA ALA A 134 16.51 6.04 -3.08
C ALA A 134 16.69 4.67 -3.75
N ALA A 135 16.07 4.47 -4.88
CA ALA A 135 16.19 3.24 -5.68
C ALA A 135 16.85 3.54 -7.03
N THR A 136 17.85 2.76 -7.39
CA THR A 136 18.50 2.82 -8.70
C THR A 136 18.17 1.55 -9.49
N ILE A 137 17.58 1.72 -10.65
CA ILE A 137 17.06 0.65 -11.50
C ILE A 137 17.69 0.76 -12.87
N ARG A 138 18.09 -0.37 -13.46
CA ARG A 138 18.61 -0.44 -14.82
C ARG A 138 17.60 -1.10 -15.74
N LYS A 139 17.42 -0.53 -16.95
CA LYS A 139 16.60 -1.15 -17.96
C LYS A 139 17.38 -2.25 -18.67
N GLN A 140 16.92 -3.48 -18.50
CA GLN A 140 17.46 -4.62 -19.20
C GLN A 140 16.80 -4.76 -20.58
N GLU A 141 17.52 -5.35 -21.50
CA GLU A 141 16.95 -5.81 -22.76
C GLU A 141 15.83 -6.81 -22.44
N LYS A 142 14.67 -6.65 -23.07
CA LYS A 142 13.62 -7.67 -22.99
C LYS A 142 14.13 -8.94 -23.65
N THR A 143 15.01 -9.68 -22.99
CA THR A 143 15.05 -11.12 -23.24
C THR A 143 13.63 -11.59 -23.02
N ALA A 144 13.10 -12.37 -23.96
CA ALA A 144 11.74 -12.90 -23.97
C ALA A 144 11.33 -13.29 -22.54
N PRO A 145 10.06 -13.04 -22.14
CA PRO A 145 9.68 -13.12 -20.73
C PRO A 145 10.29 -14.38 -20.20
N HIS A 146 11.21 -14.24 -19.23
CA HIS A 146 11.58 -15.36 -18.42
C HIS A 146 10.27 -15.87 -17.87
N ALA A 147 9.77 -16.90 -18.52
CA ALA A 147 8.65 -17.70 -18.10
C ALA A 147 9.05 -18.46 -16.85
N SER A 148 9.23 -17.69 -15.81
CA SER A 148 9.06 -18.05 -14.44
C SER A 148 8.37 -16.88 -13.73
N VAL A 149 7.31 -16.31 -14.33
CA VAL A 149 6.09 -16.20 -13.57
C VAL A 149 5.81 -17.65 -13.23
N GLN A 150 6.45 -18.15 -12.17
CA GLN A 150 5.85 -19.21 -11.42
C GLN A 150 4.42 -18.73 -11.26
N ASN A 151 3.50 -19.36 -11.98
CA ASN A 151 2.09 -19.28 -11.70
C ASN A 151 2.00 -19.67 -10.23
N ASN A 152 2.12 -18.67 -9.35
CA ASN A 152 1.86 -18.82 -7.92
C ASN A 152 0.35 -19.00 -7.75
N ALA A 153 -0.22 -19.94 -8.52
CA ALA A 153 -1.60 -20.41 -8.38
C ALA A 153 -1.89 -20.85 -6.94
N ASP A 154 -0.84 -21.05 -6.17
CA ASP A 154 -0.91 -21.43 -4.77
C ASP A 154 -0.85 -20.28 -3.77
N ASN A 155 -0.48 -19.07 -4.18
CA ASN A 155 -0.50 -17.91 -3.29
C ASN A 155 -1.91 -17.36 -3.14
N LYS A 156 -2.30 -17.02 -1.91
CA LYS A 156 -3.60 -16.41 -1.60
C LYS A 156 -3.40 -15.05 -0.97
N THR A 157 -4.03 -14.03 -1.55
CA THR A 157 -4.05 -12.68 -0.98
C THR A 157 -5.46 -12.37 -0.50
N LEU A 158 -5.59 -11.99 0.77
CA LEU A 158 -6.84 -11.54 1.37
C LEU A 158 -6.73 -10.06 1.71
N ILE A 159 -7.76 -9.30 1.35
CA ILE A 159 -7.84 -7.87 1.66
C ILE A 159 -8.80 -7.68 2.83
N VAL A 160 -8.30 -7.12 3.93
CA VAL A 160 -9.08 -6.80 5.13
C VAL A 160 -9.25 -5.27 5.20
N PHE A 161 -10.46 -4.80 4.92
CA PHE A 161 -10.77 -3.35 4.86
C PHE A 161 -11.79 -2.91 5.93
N SER A 162 -12.28 -3.84 6.74
CA SER A 162 -13.30 -3.59 7.78
C SER A 162 -12.76 -4.02 9.14
N ASP A 163 -13.17 -3.31 10.18
CA ASP A 163 -12.93 -3.63 11.59
C ASP A 163 -14.13 -4.30 12.28
N ASP A 164 -15.07 -4.83 11.50
CA ASP A 164 -16.16 -5.63 12.05
C ASP A 164 -15.64 -6.99 12.54
N LEU A 165 -16.01 -7.36 13.76
CA LEU A 165 -15.56 -8.61 14.41
C LEU A 165 -15.86 -9.86 13.57
N ASP A 166 -17.07 -9.95 13.03
CA ASP A 166 -17.52 -11.08 12.21
C ASP A 166 -16.74 -11.19 10.89
N LYS A 167 -16.42 -10.05 10.26
CA LYS A 167 -15.62 -10.03 9.03
C LYS A 167 -14.15 -10.35 9.29
N ALA A 168 -13.61 -9.82 10.40
CA ALA A 168 -12.24 -10.13 10.80
C ALA A 168 -12.09 -11.63 11.12
N LEU A 169 -13.03 -12.21 11.90
CA LEU A 169 -13.05 -13.65 12.19
C LEU A 169 -13.06 -14.48 10.90
N ALA A 170 -13.97 -14.16 9.96
CA ALA A 170 -14.05 -14.88 8.70
C ALA A 170 -12.74 -14.79 7.90
N SER A 171 -12.10 -13.62 7.87
CA SER A 171 -10.84 -13.42 7.15
C SER A 171 -9.70 -14.28 7.74
N PHE A 172 -9.57 -14.33 9.06
CA PHE A 172 -8.53 -15.15 9.71
C PHE A 172 -8.83 -16.65 9.65
N VAL A 173 -10.08 -17.07 9.71
CA VAL A 173 -10.47 -18.49 9.50
C VAL A 173 -10.06 -18.94 8.10
N ILE A 174 -10.35 -18.13 7.06
CA ILE A 174 -9.97 -18.43 5.68
C ILE A 174 -8.45 -18.42 5.51
N ALA A 175 -7.75 -17.45 6.12
CA ALA A 175 -6.30 -17.34 6.04
C ALA A 175 -5.61 -18.57 6.67
N ASN A 176 -6.02 -18.96 7.88
CA ASN A 176 -5.48 -20.14 8.56
C ASN A 176 -5.81 -21.43 7.82
N GLY A 177 -7.04 -21.56 7.29
CA GLY A 177 -7.43 -22.69 6.46
C GLY A 177 -6.58 -22.80 5.18
N ALA A 178 -6.30 -21.69 4.52
CA ALA A 178 -5.43 -21.68 3.34
C ALA A 178 -3.97 -21.99 3.69
N ALA A 179 -3.44 -21.42 4.79
CA ALA A 179 -2.08 -21.67 5.24
C ALA A 179 -1.87 -23.15 5.65
N SER A 180 -2.87 -23.77 6.30
CA SER A 180 -2.82 -25.19 6.69
C SER A 180 -2.72 -26.15 5.50
N THR A 181 -3.08 -25.71 4.30
CA THR A 181 -2.90 -26.47 3.05
C THR A 181 -1.52 -26.27 2.41
N GLY A 182 -0.57 -25.64 3.11
CA GLY A 182 0.78 -25.36 2.62
C GLY A 182 0.88 -24.19 1.63
N LYS A 183 -0.18 -23.40 1.48
CA LYS A 183 -0.20 -22.23 0.57
C LYS A 183 0.40 -21.01 1.24
N LYS A 184 1.16 -20.21 0.50
CA LYS A 184 1.57 -18.91 0.98
C LYS A 184 0.37 -17.96 1.03
N VAL A 185 0.09 -17.43 2.21
CA VAL A 185 -1.03 -16.53 2.45
C VAL A 185 -0.51 -15.16 2.83
N THR A 186 -1.01 -14.12 2.16
CA THR A 186 -0.75 -12.71 2.47
C THR A 186 -2.06 -12.03 2.81
N MET A 187 -2.13 -11.36 3.96
CA MET A 187 -3.28 -10.55 4.37
C MET A 187 -2.91 -9.07 4.28
N PHE A 188 -3.62 -8.31 3.47
CA PHE A 188 -3.41 -6.88 3.27
C PHE A 188 -4.47 -6.07 4.01
N PHE A 189 -4.05 -5.30 5.01
CA PHE A 189 -4.92 -4.50 5.87
C PHE A 189 -4.95 -3.05 5.41
N THR A 190 -6.14 -2.55 5.12
CA THR A 190 -6.35 -1.19 4.63
C THR A 190 -7.53 -0.52 5.33
N PHE A 191 -7.50 0.80 5.45
CA PHE A 191 -8.53 1.59 6.12
C PHE A 191 -8.91 1.04 7.51
N TRP A 192 -10.19 0.76 7.74
CA TRP A 192 -10.68 0.27 9.03
C TRP A 192 -10.08 -1.08 9.42
N GLY A 193 -9.65 -1.89 8.44
CA GLY A 193 -8.96 -3.16 8.70
C GLY A 193 -7.68 -3.02 9.52
N LEU A 194 -7.02 -1.85 9.51
CA LEU A 194 -5.86 -1.58 10.35
C LEU A 194 -6.17 -1.73 11.85
N ASN A 195 -7.41 -1.49 12.28
CA ASN A 195 -7.82 -1.62 13.68
C ASN A 195 -7.76 -3.06 14.19
N VAL A 196 -7.83 -4.04 13.29
CA VAL A 196 -7.78 -5.48 13.62
C VAL A 196 -6.40 -5.90 14.11
N ILE A 197 -5.35 -5.29 13.54
CA ILE A 197 -3.94 -5.60 13.81
C ILE A 197 -3.25 -4.62 14.75
N LYS A 198 -4.01 -3.79 15.47
CA LYS A 198 -3.47 -2.91 16.52
C LYS A 198 -3.09 -3.70 17.78
N LYS A 199 -2.00 -3.28 18.42
CA LYS A 199 -1.57 -3.80 19.73
C LYS A 199 -2.64 -3.59 20.79
N GLN A 200 -2.76 -4.53 21.72
CA GLN A 200 -3.69 -4.39 22.86
C GLN A 200 -3.29 -3.25 23.80
N GLN A 201 -1.99 -3.06 23.98
CA GLN A 201 -1.46 -1.93 24.76
C GLN A 201 -1.21 -0.75 23.82
N LYS A 202 -1.83 0.39 24.11
CA LYS A 202 -1.61 1.62 23.35
C LYS A 202 -0.22 2.17 23.67
N PRO A 203 0.70 2.25 22.70
CA PRO A 203 1.95 2.98 22.90
C PRO A 203 1.65 4.49 23.02
N ALA A 204 2.49 5.19 23.77
CA ALA A 204 2.45 6.65 23.85
C ALA A 204 3.06 7.23 22.55
N VAL A 205 2.22 7.54 21.57
CA VAL A 205 2.65 8.09 20.27
C VAL A 205 2.20 9.53 20.15
N SER A 206 3.08 10.40 19.67
CA SER A 206 2.73 11.77 19.35
C SER A 206 1.98 11.79 18.02
N LYS A 207 0.74 12.28 18.03
CA LYS A 207 -0.14 12.39 16.87
C LYS A 207 -0.53 13.84 16.63
N ASP A 208 -0.80 14.17 15.38
CA ASP A 208 -1.46 15.41 15.00
C ASP A 208 -2.92 15.46 15.50
N ILE A 209 -3.58 16.60 15.30
CA ILE A 209 -4.95 16.83 15.80
C ILE A 209 -5.92 15.80 15.19
N PHE A 210 -5.79 15.53 13.89
CA PHE A 210 -6.65 14.57 13.19
C PHE A 210 -6.38 13.12 13.64
N GLY A 211 -5.12 12.74 13.81
CA GLY A 211 -4.74 11.42 14.31
C GLY A 211 -5.19 11.19 15.75
N LYS A 212 -5.24 12.23 16.61
CA LYS A 212 -5.83 12.16 17.95
C LYS A 212 -7.34 11.96 17.91
N MET A 213 -8.04 12.69 17.02
CA MET A 213 -9.49 12.56 16.85
C MET A 213 -9.86 11.14 16.36
N PHE A 214 -9.18 10.63 15.33
CA PHE A 214 -9.37 9.25 14.88
C PHE A 214 -9.04 8.24 15.98
N GLY A 215 -7.95 8.43 16.73
CA GLY A 215 -7.56 7.55 17.81
C GLY A 215 -8.58 7.48 18.98
N TRP A 216 -9.44 8.49 19.13
CA TRP A 216 -10.54 8.49 20.09
C TRP A 216 -11.79 7.79 19.55
N MET A 217 -12.08 7.97 18.25
CA MET A 217 -13.27 7.40 17.59
C MET A 217 -13.11 5.91 17.23
N LEU A 218 -11.88 5.47 16.91
CA LEU A 218 -11.61 4.13 16.41
C LEU A 218 -11.47 3.10 17.55
N PRO A 219 -11.78 1.81 17.30
CA PRO A 219 -11.48 0.73 18.23
C PRO A 219 -10.00 0.73 18.58
N ALA A 220 -9.71 0.55 19.88
CA ALA A 220 -8.34 0.59 20.37
C ALA A 220 -7.50 -0.62 19.92
N HIS A 221 -8.14 -1.78 19.79
CA HIS A 221 -7.51 -3.06 19.41
C HIS A 221 -8.58 -4.11 19.05
N SER A 222 -8.15 -5.31 18.59
CA SER A 222 -9.02 -6.42 18.17
C SER A 222 -10.11 -6.79 19.19
N GLY A 223 -9.81 -6.72 20.48
CA GLY A 223 -10.75 -7.04 21.55
C GLY A 223 -11.96 -6.09 21.67
N LYS A 224 -11.90 -4.91 21.06
CA LYS A 224 -12.97 -3.88 21.09
C LYS A 224 -13.75 -3.76 19.79
N LEU A 225 -13.53 -4.67 18.84
CA LEU A 225 -14.25 -4.66 17.57
C LEU A 225 -15.75 -4.93 17.78
N LYS A 226 -16.56 -4.24 16.98
CA LYS A 226 -18.02 -4.32 16.97
C LYS A 226 -18.47 -5.32 15.91
N LEU A 227 -19.71 -5.80 16.02
CA LEU A 227 -20.33 -6.58 14.94
C LEU A 227 -20.80 -5.65 13.82
N SER A 228 -20.78 -6.16 12.58
CA SER A 228 -21.30 -5.45 11.40
C SER A 228 -22.80 -5.17 11.50
N LYS A 229 -23.53 -6.10 12.12
CA LYS A 229 -24.96 -5.99 12.38
C LYS A 229 -25.28 -6.43 13.81
N MET A 230 -26.41 -6.00 14.34
CA MET A 230 -26.89 -6.35 15.69
C MET A 230 -25.90 -6.04 16.83
N ASN A 231 -25.10 -4.99 16.70
CA ASN A 231 -24.12 -4.64 17.72
C ASN A 231 -24.75 -4.15 19.03
N MET A 232 -25.94 -3.54 19.00
CA MET A 232 -26.77 -3.14 20.17
C MET A 232 -25.93 -2.47 21.28
N GLY A 233 -25.14 -1.45 20.93
CA GLY A 233 -24.28 -0.77 21.88
C GLY A 233 -23.09 -1.59 22.41
N GLY A 234 -22.76 -2.72 21.77
CA GLY A 234 -21.69 -3.64 22.19
C GLY A 234 -22.19 -4.95 22.80
N ALA A 235 -23.47 -5.05 23.17
CA ALA A 235 -24.05 -6.28 23.72
C ALA A 235 -23.97 -7.44 22.71
N GLY A 236 -24.16 -7.15 21.42
CA GLY A 236 -24.06 -8.16 20.36
C GLY A 236 -22.66 -8.76 20.24
N SER A 237 -21.61 -7.94 20.25
CA SER A 237 -20.22 -8.43 20.20
C SER A 237 -19.83 -9.20 21.46
N TRP A 238 -20.31 -8.79 22.63
CA TRP A 238 -20.12 -9.53 23.89
C TRP A 238 -20.81 -10.90 23.81
N MET A 239 -22.07 -10.94 23.38
CA MET A 239 -22.84 -12.19 23.25
C MET A 239 -22.18 -13.12 22.24
N MET A 240 -21.72 -12.62 21.08
CA MET A 240 -21.01 -13.42 20.10
C MET A 240 -19.75 -14.09 20.69
N ARG A 241 -18.93 -13.31 21.42
CA ARG A 241 -17.72 -13.84 22.08
C ARG A 241 -18.07 -14.90 23.14
N LEU A 242 -19.18 -14.72 23.87
CA LEU A 242 -19.66 -15.68 24.86
C LEU A 242 -20.08 -17.01 24.18
N ILE A 243 -20.85 -16.92 23.08
CA ILE A 243 -21.28 -18.08 22.29
C ILE A 243 -20.06 -18.80 21.70
N MET A 244 -19.09 -18.08 21.15
CA MET A 244 -17.85 -18.65 20.63
C MET A 244 -17.12 -19.43 21.71
N LYS A 245 -16.97 -18.86 22.93
CA LYS A 245 -16.35 -19.53 24.07
C LYS A 245 -17.12 -20.79 24.48
N GLN A 246 -18.45 -20.73 24.53
CA GLN A 246 -19.30 -21.87 24.89
C GLN A 246 -19.20 -23.01 23.85
N LYS A 247 -19.11 -22.63 22.56
CA LYS A 247 -18.99 -23.59 21.45
C LYS A 247 -17.54 -24.02 21.15
N ARG A 248 -16.56 -23.54 21.94
CA ARG A 248 -15.13 -23.83 21.76
C ARG A 248 -14.63 -23.36 20.39
N ILE A 249 -15.15 -22.25 19.89
CA ILE A 249 -14.67 -21.58 18.68
C ILE A 249 -13.56 -20.61 19.11
N ASP A 250 -12.46 -20.63 18.37
CA ASP A 250 -11.31 -19.76 18.65
C ASP A 250 -11.67 -18.28 18.62
N SER A 251 -11.11 -17.52 19.56
CA SER A 251 -11.24 -16.07 19.57
C SER A 251 -10.47 -15.44 18.41
N LEU A 252 -10.78 -14.20 18.07
CA LEU A 252 -10.05 -13.47 17.03
C LEU A 252 -8.56 -13.38 17.36
N GLU A 253 -8.22 -13.15 18.61
CA GLU A 253 -6.84 -13.07 19.11
C GLU A 253 -6.10 -14.40 18.93
N SER A 254 -6.78 -15.53 19.23
CA SER A 254 -6.23 -16.89 18.99
C SER A 254 -6.01 -17.13 17.50
N LEU A 255 -6.96 -16.76 16.64
CA LEU A 255 -6.85 -16.91 15.19
C LEU A 255 -5.74 -16.04 14.60
N ILE A 256 -5.53 -14.83 15.12
CA ILE A 256 -4.41 -13.96 14.73
C ILE A 256 -3.08 -14.65 15.09
N GLN A 257 -2.95 -15.18 16.31
CA GLN A 257 -1.73 -15.87 16.71
C GLN A 257 -1.47 -17.11 15.86
N GLN A 258 -2.49 -17.92 15.59
CA GLN A 258 -2.39 -19.07 14.68
C GLN A 258 -1.93 -18.64 13.27
N ALA A 259 -2.41 -17.50 12.76
CA ALA A 259 -1.99 -16.98 11.47
C ALA A 259 -0.50 -16.61 11.48
N VAL A 260 -0.01 -16.01 12.56
CA VAL A 260 1.43 -15.74 12.76
C VAL A 260 2.23 -17.03 12.78
N ASP A 261 1.79 -18.00 13.57
CA ASP A 261 2.47 -19.30 13.73
C ASP A 261 2.48 -20.10 12.41
N ASN A 262 1.44 -19.95 11.60
CA ASN A 262 1.32 -20.56 10.27
C ASN A 262 2.08 -19.79 9.17
N GLY A 263 2.81 -18.72 9.52
CA GLY A 263 3.60 -17.95 8.57
C GLY A 263 2.76 -17.09 7.60
N VAL A 264 1.54 -16.73 7.98
CA VAL A 264 0.71 -15.78 7.21
C VAL A 264 1.38 -14.40 7.25
N GLU A 265 1.69 -13.85 6.09
CA GLU A 265 2.25 -12.52 5.96
C GLU A 265 1.15 -11.46 6.15
N MET A 266 1.36 -10.54 7.09
CA MET A 266 0.43 -9.44 7.36
C MET A 266 1.05 -8.12 6.90
N ILE A 267 0.35 -7.41 6.00
CA ILE A 267 0.83 -6.16 5.41
C ILE A 267 -0.15 -5.04 5.76
N ALA A 268 0.34 -3.96 6.35
CA ALA A 268 -0.42 -2.74 6.60
C ALA A 268 -0.21 -1.73 5.48
N CYS A 269 -1.30 -1.19 4.95
CA CYS A 269 -1.28 -0.18 3.89
C CYS A 269 -0.78 1.17 4.43
N THR A 270 0.39 1.63 3.97
CA THR A 270 0.99 2.91 4.40
C THR A 270 0.09 4.10 4.10
N MET A 271 -0.52 4.16 2.90
CA MET A 271 -1.45 5.23 2.55
C MET A 271 -2.64 5.31 3.54
N SER A 272 -3.19 4.16 3.92
CA SER A 272 -4.33 4.14 4.86
C SER A 272 -3.89 4.50 6.27
N MET A 273 -2.68 4.14 6.67
CA MET A 273 -2.09 4.54 7.96
C MET A 273 -1.98 6.05 8.06
N ASP A 274 -1.47 6.71 7.01
CA ASP A 274 -1.32 8.17 6.98
C ASP A 274 -2.67 8.90 7.00
N VAL A 275 -3.63 8.42 6.20
CA VAL A 275 -4.99 9.01 6.16
C VAL A 275 -5.70 8.90 7.51
N MET A 276 -5.51 7.79 8.23
CA MET A 276 -6.19 7.51 9.50
C MET A 276 -5.36 7.90 10.73
N GLY A 277 -4.13 8.40 10.54
CA GLY A 277 -3.22 8.77 11.63
C GLY A 277 -2.81 7.58 12.49
N VAL A 278 -2.66 6.39 11.90
CA VAL A 278 -2.18 5.18 12.57
C VAL A 278 -0.66 5.10 12.42
N GLN A 279 0.04 5.00 13.53
CA GLN A 279 1.50 4.89 13.55
C GLN A 279 1.93 3.41 13.57
N LYS A 280 3.14 3.14 13.03
CA LYS A 280 3.68 1.78 12.99
C LYS A 280 3.79 1.14 14.38
N GLU A 281 4.11 1.92 15.39
CA GLU A 281 4.27 1.50 16.79
C GLU A 281 2.95 1.01 17.40
N GLU A 282 1.80 1.42 16.84
CA GLU A 282 0.48 0.97 17.27
C GLU A 282 0.10 -0.41 16.70
N LEU A 283 0.82 -0.85 15.65
CA LEU A 283 0.57 -2.14 15.02
C LEU A 283 1.39 -3.25 15.67
N MET A 284 0.94 -4.49 15.51
CA MET A 284 1.64 -5.68 15.97
C MET A 284 3.05 -5.76 15.33
N ASP A 285 4.01 -6.34 16.05
CA ASP A 285 5.42 -6.34 15.62
C ASP A 285 5.69 -7.19 14.38
N ASN A 286 4.86 -8.18 14.13
CA ASN A 286 4.91 -9.07 12.95
C ASN A 286 4.23 -8.49 11.70
N VAL A 287 3.70 -7.27 11.76
CA VAL A 287 3.09 -6.59 10.62
C VAL A 287 4.15 -5.83 9.82
N THR A 288 4.17 -6.06 8.53
CA THR A 288 5.04 -5.34 7.60
C THR A 288 4.27 -4.18 6.96
N LEU A 289 4.99 -3.10 6.63
CA LEU A 289 4.41 -1.99 5.88
C LEU A 289 4.51 -2.28 4.38
N GLY A 290 3.48 -1.93 3.62
CA GLY A 290 3.45 -2.15 2.19
C GLY A 290 2.50 -1.20 1.45
N GLY A 291 2.70 -1.10 0.15
CA GLY A 291 1.84 -0.36 -0.77
C GLY A 291 1.09 -1.30 -1.73
N VAL A 292 0.62 -0.75 -2.87
CA VAL A 292 -0.19 -1.51 -3.85
C VAL A 292 0.62 -2.51 -4.67
N ALA A 293 1.93 -2.46 -4.64
CA ALA A 293 2.83 -3.32 -5.41
C ALA A 293 3.62 -4.30 -4.53
N SER A 294 3.36 -4.31 -3.21
CA SER A 294 4.01 -5.23 -2.26
C SER A 294 3.42 -6.62 -2.28
#